data_26a1d71def4ba4b164c2c944de99ad56
#
_entry.id   26a1d71def4ba4b164c2c944de99ad56
#
_cell.length_a   1.000
_cell.length_b   1.000
_cell.length_c   1.000
_cell.angle_alpha   90.00
_cell.angle_beta   90.00
_cell.angle_gamma   90.00
#
_symmetry.space_group_name_H-M   'P 1'
#
loop_
_entity.id
_entity.type
_entity.pdbx_description
1 polymer ?
#
loop_
_entity_poly.entity_id
_entity_poly.type
_entity_poly.pdbx_seq_one_letter_code
_entity_poly.pdbx_strand_id
1 'polypeptide(L)'
;LPDVLNLSIVDIRRNYRVILYMAVVAVVVSIIAAVLITPFLLPETAWSLGMLISLFAMLMATDAITVNAIMARFKLPERLKIYAESESLLNDITALVIFYFIGLPLLTGESVGALLINITLFKMLVLSVAIGALSAWIGYLTTKILKDTVEQFILIYLVVNISFLLAEHFHAAGILAIVSSVMILKVLIQKELNNRNRLPDLNNNGESYASLLNWVQKLPANTSKNFRGYRKEAMFIGTFANAGVFISMAVLFDPSLLHKYWVEILTIFALTTSLRAVAITALVRSMHLPGRWITSLTLAGTKGALAIIMVHAIPKGFEYQEMFEAIVIGIIILTTFGYTALLIWHVTRNQEAYHQDQQQFDLTSNINPEELIQSLHNAIERDEISKAYNSTYFETILGKELSRSRRYKIELSAIMVEVCSHRYISGRSIPCSEITAALGEVVTGLIRNNDYFGKLDENYYVVLVTNTGLSGTMILAQRIDQLFHDKLDSDRIVARYGITAFAESDTNESMQEKMENALKRTRFESGHNIQIEI
;
A
#
# COMPACT_ATOMS: atom_id res chain seq x y z
N LEU A 1 7.23 7.67 0.58
CA LEU A 1 5.91 7.45 -0.01
C LEU A 1 5.60 5.96 -0.20
N PRO A 2 6.46 5.11 -0.84
CA PRO A 2 6.18 3.68 -1.01
C PRO A 2 5.90 2.96 0.30
N ASP A 3 6.75 3.15 1.31
CA ASP A 3 6.66 2.45 2.59
C ASP A 3 5.39 2.80 3.35
N VAL A 4 4.99 4.09 3.35
CA VAL A 4 3.73 4.52 3.97
C VAL A 4 2.51 3.96 3.25
N LEU A 5 2.54 3.84 1.92
CA LEU A 5 1.44 3.24 1.15
C LEU A 5 1.30 1.73 1.42
N ASN A 6 2.39 1.04 1.76
CA ASN A 6 2.38 -0.39 2.06
C ASN A 6 1.73 -0.72 3.41
N LEU A 7 1.93 0.12 4.43
CA LEU A 7 1.45 -0.14 5.78
C LEU A 7 -0.07 -0.08 5.91
N SER A 8 -0.66 -1.08 6.54
CA SER A 8 -2.08 -1.07 6.92
C SER A 8 -2.28 -0.29 8.23
N ILE A 9 -3.23 0.67 8.21
CA ILE A 9 -3.58 1.45 9.40
C ILE A 9 -4.17 0.55 10.50
N VAL A 10 -4.90 -0.49 10.11
CA VAL A 10 -5.47 -1.48 11.03
C VAL A 10 -4.35 -2.24 11.75
N ASP A 11 -3.31 -2.64 11.01
CA ASP A 11 -2.18 -3.38 11.56
C ASP A 11 -1.33 -2.51 12.47
N ILE A 12 -1.11 -1.23 12.12
CA ILE A 12 -0.45 -0.26 13.01
C ILE A 12 -1.23 -0.11 14.30
N ARG A 13 -2.55 0.09 14.23
CA ARG A 13 -3.40 0.25 15.41
C ARG A 13 -3.42 -1.00 16.29
N ARG A 14 -3.39 -2.18 15.69
CA ARG A 14 -3.37 -3.46 16.40
C ARG A 14 -2.04 -3.71 17.10
N ASN A 15 -0.93 -3.29 16.49
CA ASN A 15 0.44 -3.55 16.97
C ASN A 15 1.13 -2.30 17.53
N TYR A 16 0.40 -1.21 17.83
CA TYR A 16 0.97 0.10 18.16
C TYR A 16 2.00 0.08 19.29
N ARG A 17 1.81 -0.79 20.31
CA ARG A 17 2.74 -0.90 21.46
C ARG A 17 4.11 -1.41 21.04
N VAL A 18 4.13 -2.44 20.19
CA VAL A 18 5.37 -3.03 19.67
C VAL A 18 6.07 -2.04 18.74
N ILE A 19 5.30 -1.44 17.85
CA ILE A 19 5.81 -0.47 16.88
C ILE A 19 6.39 0.77 17.59
N LEU A 20 5.66 1.31 18.58
CA LEU A 20 6.12 2.46 19.37
C LEU A 20 7.39 2.13 20.16
N TYR A 21 7.45 0.93 20.76
CA TYR A 21 8.65 0.48 21.45
C TYR A 21 9.85 0.43 20.51
N MET A 22 9.74 -0.24 19.36
CA MET A 22 10.84 -0.40 18.40
C MET A 22 11.28 0.93 17.79
N ALA A 23 10.32 1.75 17.39
CA ALA A 23 10.58 2.97 16.63
C ALA A 23 11.02 4.16 17.49
N VAL A 24 10.64 4.21 18.75
CA VAL A 24 10.96 5.35 19.64
C VAL A 24 11.79 4.90 20.82
N VAL A 25 11.25 4.00 21.66
CA VAL A 25 11.93 3.66 22.94
C VAL A 25 13.28 2.98 22.68
N ALA A 26 13.31 1.97 21.80
CA ALA A 26 14.53 1.25 21.49
C ALA A 26 15.58 2.16 20.83
N VAL A 27 15.17 3.08 19.95
CA VAL A 27 16.06 4.05 19.31
C VAL A 27 16.66 5.00 20.31
N VAL A 28 15.83 5.64 21.14
CA VAL A 28 16.32 6.60 22.16
C VAL A 28 17.24 5.93 23.16
N VAL A 29 16.86 4.76 23.67
CA VAL A 29 17.70 3.99 24.62
C VAL A 29 19.01 3.56 23.96
N SER A 30 18.97 3.12 22.69
CA SER A 30 20.18 2.74 21.96
C SER A 30 21.11 3.93 21.73
N ILE A 31 20.58 5.11 21.40
CA ILE A 31 21.39 6.33 21.25
C ILE A 31 22.04 6.71 22.58
N ILE A 32 21.28 6.73 23.68
CA ILE A 32 21.82 7.04 25.01
C ILE A 32 22.94 6.06 25.40
N ALA A 33 22.69 4.76 25.22
CA ALA A 33 23.69 3.74 25.52
C ALA A 33 24.94 3.89 24.63
N ALA A 34 24.77 4.16 23.34
CA ALA A 34 25.87 4.35 22.41
C ALA A 34 26.69 5.60 22.75
N VAL A 35 26.04 6.70 23.12
CA VAL A 35 26.70 7.94 23.58
C VAL A 35 27.56 7.69 24.82
N LEU A 36 27.07 6.89 25.76
CA LEU A 36 27.80 6.57 26.98
C LEU A 36 28.97 5.61 26.76
N ILE A 37 28.83 4.65 25.85
CA ILE A 37 29.81 3.57 25.64
C ILE A 37 30.93 3.97 24.68
N THR A 38 30.62 4.74 23.63
CA THR A 38 31.59 5.06 22.56
C THR A 38 32.90 5.71 23.04
N PRO A 39 32.90 6.68 23.96
CA PRO A 39 34.15 7.28 24.44
C PRO A 39 35.10 6.29 25.12
N PHE A 40 34.58 5.18 25.70
CA PHE A 40 35.40 4.12 26.27
C PHE A 40 35.97 3.18 25.22
N LEU A 41 35.24 2.97 24.09
CA LEU A 41 35.68 2.08 23.02
C LEU A 41 36.66 2.78 22.06
N LEU A 42 36.50 4.08 21.86
CA LEU A 42 37.29 4.92 20.92
C LEU A 42 37.81 6.15 21.66
N PRO A 43 38.76 6.00 22.59
CA PRO A 43 39.26 7.10 23.44
C PRO A 43 40.16 8.10 22.68
N GLU A 44 40.66 7.72 21.50
CA GLU A 44 41.57 8.58 20.72
C GLU A 44 40.85 9.78 20.07
N THR A 45 39.54 9.69 19.88
CA THR A 45 38.74 10.77 19.30
C THR A 45 38.14 11.63 20.40
N ALA A 46 38.28 12.94 20.30
CA ALA A 46 37.67 13.90 21.23
C ALA A 46 36.15 14.05 20.97
N TRP A 47 35.38 13.06 21.44
CA TRP A 47 33.93 13.02 21.21
C TRP A 47 33.19 14.12 21.95
N SER A 48 32.53 15.02 21.26
CA SER A 48 31.54 15.91 21.86
C SER A 48 30.15 15.23 21.91
N LEU A 49 29.30 15.71 22.80
CA LEU A 49 27.94 15.19 22.94
C LEU A 49 27.13 15.37 21.62
N GLY A 50 27.30 16.50 20.96
CA GLY A 50 26.69 16.78 19.65
C GLY A 50 27.14 15.81 18.56
N MET A 51 28.45 15.48 18.53
CA MET A 51 29.00 14.48 17.60
C MET A 51 28.36 13.10 17.81
N LEU A 52 28.33 12.62 19.04
CA LEU A 52 27.78 11.30 19.35
C LEU A 52 26.29 11.20 19.05
N ILE A 53 25.50 12.19 19.49
CA ILE A 53 24.05 12.19 19.22
C ILE A 53 23.80 12.24 17.72
N SER A 54 24.49 13.11 16.98
CA SER A 54 24.32 13.23 15.52
C SER A 54 24.67 11.92 14.81
N LEU A 55 25.82 11.33 15.13
CA LEU A 55 26.29 10.10 14.50
C LEU A 55 25.32 8.94 14.75
N PHE A 56 24.92 8.73 16.02
CA PHE A 56 24.03 7.62 16.34
C PHE A 56 22.60 7.87 15.87
N ALA A 57 22.13 9.11 15.80
CA ALA A 57 20.85 9.41 15.16
C ALA A 57 20.84 8.98 13.68
N MET A 58 21.89 9.32 12.90
CA MET A 58 22.03 8.87 11.51
C MET A 58 22.05 7.34 11.41
N LEU A 59 22.79 6.68 12.30
CA LEU A 59 22.95 5.23 12.28
C LEU A 59 21.73 4.46 12.82
N MET A 60 20.77 5.11 13.48
CA MET A 60 19.52 4.47 13.87
C MET A 60 18.49 4.41 12.74
N ALA A 61 18.55 5.28 11.74
CA ALA A 61 17.70 5.18 10.54
C ALA A 61 17.94 3.86 9.81
N THR A 62 16.86 3.20 9.37
CA THR A 62 16.91 1.88 8.72
C THR A 62 16.10 1.84 7.43
N ASP A 63 16.49 1.01 6.47
CA ASP A 63 15.79 0.82 5.20
C ASP A 63 15.24 -0.60 5.08
N ALA A 64 13.93 -0.75 5.03
CA ALA A 64 13.26 -2.04 4.93
C ALA A 64 13.14 -2.59 3.50
N ILE A 65 13.52 -1.85 2.44
CA ILE A 65 13.27 -2.25 1.04
C ILE A 65 13.87 -3.62 0.74
N THR A 66 15.17 -3.79 1.02
CA THR A 66 15.87 -5.06 0.80
C THR A 66 15.32 -6.19 1.66
N VAL A 67 15.02 -5.88 2.92
CA VAL A 67 14.47 -6.85 3.88
C VAL A 67 13.08 -7.32 3.48
N ASN A 68 12.23 -6.39 3.01
CA ASN A 68 10.88 -6.70 2.53
C ASN A 68 10.90 -7.62 1.31
N ALA A 69 11.85 -7.41 0.40
CA ALA A 69 12.03 -8.30 -0.75
C ALA A 69 12.39 -9.73 -0.32
N ILE A 70 13.27 -9.88 0.67
CA ILE A 70 13.65 -11.19 1.23
C ILE A 70 12.46 -11.83 1.96
N MET A 71 11.79 -11.08 2.83
CA MET A 71 10.65 -11.57 3.61
C MET A 71 9.49 -12.01 2.71
N ALA A 72 9.24 -11.29 1.61
CA ALA A 72 8.22 -11.65 0.62
C ALA A 72 8.60 -12.94 -0.14
N ARG A 73 9.87 -13.08 -0.54
CA ARG A 73 10.36 -14.26 -1.28
C ARG A 73 10.25 -15.54 -0.46
N PHE A 74 10.57 -15.49 0.84
CA PHE A 74 10.57 -16.65 1.73
C PHE A 74 9.24 -16.86 2.46
N LYS A 75 8.21 -16.07 2.17
CA LYS A 75 6.85 -16.16 2.77
C LYS A 75 6.90 -16.17 4.31
N LEU A 76 7.65 -15.25 4.90
CA LEU A 76 7.75 -15.14 6.36
C LEU A 76 6.42 -14.68 6.98
N PRO A 77 6.20 -14.93 8.30
CA PRO A 77 4.99 -14.51 9.00
C PRO A 77 4.65 -13.04 8.78
N GLU A 78 3.39 -12.72 8.51
CA GLU A 78 2.93 -11.36 8.20
C GLU A 78 3.21 -10.39 9.35
N ARG A 79 3.07 -10.84 10.60
CA ARG A 79 3.44 -10.04 11.78
C ARG A 79 4.91 -9.62 11.78
N LEU A 80 5.82 -10.52 11.39
CA LEU A 80 7.25 -10.21 11.32
C LEU A 80 7.54 -9.11 10.30
N LYS A 81 6.87 -9.17 9.15
CA LYS A 81 6.95 -8.13 8.10
C LYS A 81 6.42 -6.80 8.61
N ILE A 82 5.22 -6.79 9.21
CA ILE A 82 4.60 -5.59 9.78
C ILE A 82 5.54 -4.93 10.80
N TYR A 83 6.20 -5.71 11.65
CA TYR A 83 7.15 -5.17 12.63
C TYR A 83 8.36 -4.53 11.96
N ALA A 84 8.97 -5.21 10.97
CA ALA A 84 10.14 -4.68 10.26
C ALA A 84 9.80 -3.44 9.43
N GLU A 85 8.69 -3.44 8.69
CA GLU A 85 8.24 -2.31 7.87
C GLU A 85 7.86 -1.10 8.71
N SER A 86 7.09 -1.32 9.78
CA SER A 86 6.63 -0.25 10.66
C SER A 86 7.78 0.35 11.49
N GLU A 87 8.69 -0.51 11.94
CA GLU A 87 9.89 -0.07 12.66
C GLU A 87 10.74 0.82 11.78
N SER A 88 11.07 0.39 10.56
CA SER A 88 11.89 1.16 9.63
C SER A 88 11.30 2.54 9.34
N LEU A 89 10.00 2.62 9.02
CA LEU A 89 9.37 3.90 8.71
C LEU A 89 9.36 4.89 9.89
N LEU A 90 8.99 4.41 11.08
CA LEU A 90 8.85 5.29 12.25
C LEU A 90 10.18 5.59 12.92
N ASN A 91 11.14 4.68 12.82
CA ASN A 91 12.50 4.86 13.23
C ASN A 91 13.20 6.01 12.48
N ASP A 92 12.97 6.09 11.16
CA ASP A 92 13.47 7.19 10.33
C ASP A 92 12.99 8.56 10.83
N ILE A 93 11.72 8.68 11.20
CA ILE A 93 11.17 9.91 11.77
C ILE A 93 11.85 10.24 13.10
N THR A 94 11.99 9.25 13.98
CA THR A 94 12.65 9.43 15.29
C THR A 94 14.10 9.85 15.12
N ALA A 95 14.83 9.19 14.23
CA ALA A 95 16.23 9.49 13.91
C ALA A 95 16.41 10.92 13.39
N LEU A 96 15.55 11.34 12.45
CA LEU A 96 15.57 12.70 11.91
C LEU A 96 15.26 13.76 12.96
N VAL A 97 14.25 13.52 13.80
CA VAL A 97 13.89 14.45 14.87
C VAL A 97 15.08 14.60 15.83
N ILE A 98 15.70 13.51 16.25
CA ILE A 98 16.87 13.58 17.14
C ILE A 98 18.05 14.27 16.46
N PHE A 99 18.31 13.96 15.18
CA PHE A 99 19.41 14.55 14.43
C PHE A 99 19.24 16.06 14.26
N TYR A 100 18.14 16.52 13.67
CA TYR A 100 17.96 17.92 13.34
C TYR A 100 17.68 18.82 14.55
N PHE A 101 17.06 18.31 15.59
CA PHE A 101 16.63 19.14 16.71
C PHE A 101 17.50 19.01 17.97
N ILE A 102 18.30 17.96 18.06
CA ILE A 102 19.19 17.77 19.20
C ILE A 102 20.64 17.68 18.74
N GLY A 103 20.94 16.77 17.83
CA GLY A 103 22.31 16.49 17.41
C GLY A 103 22.95 17.65 16.69
N LEU A 104 22.33 18.14 15.64
CA LEU A 104 22.87 19.20 14.79
C LEU A 104 23.04 20.54 15.54
N PRO A 105 22.07 21.06 16.32
CA PRO A 105 22.28 22.26 17.14
C PRO A 105 23.40 22.11 18.16
N LEU A 106 23.53 20.96 18.83
CA LEU A 106 24.65 20.71 19.74
C LEU A 106 26.00 20.62 19.02
N LEU A 107 26.00 20.13 17.77
CA LEU A 107 27.19 20.05 16.93
C LEU A 107 27.65 21.44 16.47
N THR A 108 26.72 22.36 16.18
CA THR A 108 27.01 23.73 15.75
C THR A 108 27.30 24.68 16.92
N GLY A 109 27.23 24.20 18.16
CA GLY A 109 27.54 25.01 19.36
C GLY A 109 26.40 25.96 19.79
N GLU A 110 25.19 25.74 19.27
CA GLU A 110 24.03 26.50 19.72
C GLU A 110 23.67 26.11 21.16
N SER A 111 23.69 27.09 22.08
CA SER A 111 23.28 26.88 23.47
C SER A 111 21.76 26.83 23.56
N VAL A 112 21.20 25.65 23.50
CA VAL A 112 19.74 25.48 23.55
C VAL A 112 19.32 25.09 24.96
N GLY A 113 18.64 25.99 25.66
CA GLY A 113 18.04 25.66 26.96
C GLY A 113 17.03 24.52 26.82
N ALA A 114 17.11 23.50 27.67
CA ALA A 114 16.27 22.30 27.58
C ALA A 114 14.75 22.56 27.47
N LEU A 115 14.26 23.65 28.08
CA LEU A 115 12.87 24.05 28.02
C LEU A 115 12.49 24.64 26.65
N LEU A 116 13.39 25.42 26.03
CA LEU A 116 13.19 25.99 24.69
C LEU A 116 13.25 24.91 23.62
N ILE A 117 14.10 23.89 23.76
CA ILE A 117 14.15 22.71 22.88
C ILE A 117 12.78 22.04 22.86
N ASN A 118 12.22 21.73 24.03
CA ASN A 118 10.95 21.01 24.14
C ASN A 118 9.78 21.77 23.48
N ILE A 119 9.67 23.08 23.70
CA ILE A 119 8.59 23.90 23.11
C ILE A 119 8.76 24.04 21.60
N THR A 120 9.98 24.25 21.13
CA THR A 120 10.28 24.39 19.70
C THR A 120 10.06 23.07 18.96
N LEU A 121 10.53 21.95 19.51
CA LEU A 121 10.27 20.60 18.98
C LEU A 121 8.77 20.33 18.88
N PHE A 122 8.01 20.59 19.95
CA PHE A 122 6.57 20.36 19.95
C PHE A 122 5.86 21.21 18.90
N LYS A 123 6.18 22.50 18.80
CA LYS A 123 5.62 23.39 17.76
C LYS A 123 5.93 22.88 16.36
N MET A 124 7.17 22.45 16.09
CA MET A 124 7.59 21.95 14.79
C MET A 124 6.91 20.63 14.43
N LEU A 125 6.75 19.71 15.38
CA LEU A 125 6.02 18.46 15.18
C LEU A 125 4.55 18.72 14.84
N VAL A 126 3.89 19.58 15.62
CA VAL A 126 2.48 19.95 15.40
C VAL A 126 2.32 20.65 14.05
N LEU A 127 3.21 21.58 13.71
CA LEU A 127 3.17 22.31 12.45
C LEU A 127 3.40 21.38 11.25
N SER A 128 4.34 20.44 11.34
CA SER A 128 4.58 19.43 10.29
C SER A 128 3.34 18.58 10.03
N VAL A 129 2.70 18.10 11.10
CA VAL A 129 1.47 17.29 10.99
C VAL A 129 0.31 18.15 10.42
N ALA A 130 0.20 19.40 10.84
CA ALA A 130 -0.85 20.31 10.34
C ALA A 130 -0.67 20.61 8.84
N ILE A 131 0.57 20.90 8.39
CA ILE A 131 0.89 21.11 6.97
C ILE A 131 0.60 19.83 6.17
N GLY A 132 1.04 18.68 6.67
CA GLY A 132 0.77 17.39 6.03
C GLY A 132 -0.73 17.09 5.94
N ALA A 133 -1.50 17.36 6.99
CA ALA A 133 -2.95 17.17 7.01
C ALA A 133 -3.67 18.09 6.01
N LEU A 134 -3.29 19.36 5.95
CA LEU A 134 -3.85 20.33 4.99
C LEU A 134 -3.54 19.91 3.55
N SER A 135 -2.29 19.54 3.27
CA SER A 135 -1.86 19.07 1.95
C SER A 135 -2.60 17.79 1.55
N ALA A 136 -2.77 16.84 2.48
CA ALA A 136 -3.55 15.63 2.26
C ALA A 136 -5.01 15.92 1.92
N TRP A 137 -5.62 16.86 2.61
CA TRP A 137 -6.99 17.24 2.36
C TRP A 137 -7.18 17.89 0.99
N ILE A 138 -6.28 18.81 0.60
CA ILE A 138 -6.25 19.40 -0.74
C ILE A 138 -6.02 18.31 -1.80
N GLY A 139 -5.04 17.42 -1.58
CA GLY A 139 -4.76 16.29 -2.46
C GLY A 139 -5.96 15.36 -2.64
N TYR A 140 -6.67 15.06 -1.56
CA TYR A 140 -7.88 14.24 -1.60
C TYR A 140 -9.00 14.88 -2.44
N LEU A 141 -9.21 16.21 -2.32
CA LEU A 141 -10.20 16.91 -3.12
C LEU A 141 -9.84 16.93 -4.60
N THR A 142 -8.57 17.17 -4.91
CA THR A 142 -8.09 17.24 -6.30
C THR A 142 -8.03 15.87 -6.98
N THR A 143 -7.75 14.78 -6.25
CA THR A 143 -7.81 13.42 -6.83
C THR A 143 -9.21 13.04 -7.31
N LYS A 144 -10.27 13.65 -6.77
CA LYS A 144 -11.64 13.40 -7.21
C LYS A 144 -11.97 13.99 -8.58
N ILE A 145 -11.21 14.98 -9.02
CA ILE A 145 -11.45 15.67 -10.32
C ILE A 145 -10.82 14.87 -11.45
N LEU A 146 -9.72 14.16 -11.17
CA LEU A 146 -8.96 13.38 -12.14
C LEU A 146 -9.54 11.97 -12.31
N LYS A 147 -9.62 11.51 -13.56
CA LYS A 147 -10.19 10.19 -13.90
C LYS A 147 -9.14 9.13 -14.12
N ASP A 148 -7.95 9.52 -14.60
CA ASP A 148 -6.88 8.58 -14.91
C ASP A 148 -6.03 8.28 -13.66
N THR A 149 -5.64 7.02 -13.50
CA THR A 149 -4.81 6.53 -12.39
C THR A 149 -3.43 7.19 -12.37
N VAL A 150 -2.82 7.42 -13.53
CA VAL A 150 -1.49 8.04 -13.64
C VAL A 150 -1.56 9.52 -13.25
N GLU A 151 -2.58 10.24 -13.72
CA GLU A 151 -2.79 11.65 -13.36
C GLU A 151 -3.00 11.81 -11.84
N GLN A 152 -3.82 10.95 -11.23
CA GLN A 152 -4.05 10.93 -9.80
C GLN A 152 -2.76 10.64 -9.02
N PHE A 153 -1.94 9.69 -9.50
CA PHE A 153 -0.65 9.39 -8.89
C PHE A 153 0.32 10.58 -8.95
N ILE A 154 0.46 11.21 -10.12
CA ILE A 154 1.30 12.41 -10.31
C ILE A 154 0.86 13.53 -9.36
N LEU A 155 -0.45 13.74 -9.24
CA LEU A 155 -1.00 14.74 -8.33
C LEU A 155 -0.66 14.43 -6.86
N ILE A 156 -0.84 13.17 -6.42
CA ILE A 156 -0.47 12.75 -5.06
C ILE A 156 1.02 13.00 -4.82
N TYR A 157 1.86 12.63 -5.78
CA TYR A 157 3.30 12.85 -5.70
C TYR A 157 3.65 14.34 -5.58
N LEU A 158 3.00 15.20 -6.37
CA LEU A 158 3.15 16.66 -6.31
C LEU A 158 2.72 17.22 -4.94
N VAL A 159 1.55 16.84 -4.45
CA VAL A 159 1.01 17.30 -3.17
C VAL A 159 1.92 16.92 -2.01
N VAL A 160 2.47 15.71 -2.03
CA VAL A 160 3.40 15.22 -1.01
C VAL A 160 4.72 16.02 -1.05
N ASN A 161 5.27 16.30 -2.23
CA ASN A 161 6.47 17.12 -2.35
C ASN A 161 6.23 18.58 -1.97
N ILE A 162 5.07 19.14 -2.31
CA ILE A 162 4.68 20.50 -1.88
C ILE A 162 4.57 20.55 -0.36
N SER A 163 4.02 19.50 0.29
CA SER A 163 3.96 19.44 1.76
C SER A 163 5.35 19.48 2.41
N PHE A 164 6.33 18.81 1.79
CA PHE A 164 7.72 18.86 2.22
C PHE A 164 8.28 20.29 2.11
N LEU A 165 8.18 20.91 0.93
CA LEU A 165 8.70 22.25 0.69
C LEU A 165 8.05 23.30 1.60
N LEU A 166 6.75 23.20 1.82
CA LEU A 166 6.04 24.10 2.75
C LEU A 166 6.52 23.91 4.19
N ALA A 167 6.69 22.66 4.63
CA ALA A 167 7.18 22.41 5.97
C ALA A 167 8.60 22.94 6.18
N GLU A 168 9.52 22.70 5.23
CA GLU A 168 10.88 23.26 5.26
C GLU A 168 10.88 24.79 5.25
N HIS A 169 10.00 25.41 4.45
CA HIS A 169 9.88 26.87 4.41
C HIS A 169 9.46 27.47 5.77
N PHE A 170 8.60 26.76 6.50
CA PHE A 170 8.18 27.16 7.86
C PHE A 170 9.09 26.61 8.97
N HIS A 171 10.28 26.13 8.65
CA HIS A 171 11.21 25.53 9.60
C HIS A 171 10.59 24.38 10.41
N ALA A 172 9.73 23.59 9.78
CA ALA A 172 9.13 22.39 10.34
C ALA A 172 9.79 21.13 9.73
N ALA A 173 9.53 19.97 10.32
CA ALA A 173 10.13 18.73 9.83
C ALA A 173 9.44 18.26 8.53
N GLY A 174 10.05 18.52 7.35
CA GLY A 174 9.49 18.21 6.04
C GLY A 174 9.15 16.74 5.86
N ILE A 175 9.98 15.83 6.32
CA ILE A 175 9.73 14.38 6.22
C ILE A 175 8.51 13.96 7.06
N LEU A 176 8.32 14.55 8.25
CA LEU A 176 7.13 14.29 9.04
C LEU A 176 5.86 14.83 8.35
N ALA A 177 5.96 15.95 7.62
CA ALA A 177 4.86 16.46 6.81
C ALA A 177 4.53 15.51 5.65
N ILE A 178 5.52 14.91 4.96
CA ILE A 178 5.30 13.86 3.96
C ILE A 178 4.55 12.68 4.57
N VAL A 179 5.06 12.11 5.66
CA VAL A 179 4.48 10.91 6.27
C VAL A 179 3.05 11.17 6.73
N SER A 180 2.80 12.30 7.39
CA SER A 180 1.45 12.67 7.83
C SER A 180 0.51 12.92 6.64
N SER A 181 1.00 13.58 5.57
CA SER A 181 0.22 13.80 4.35
C SER A 181 -0.22 12.47 3.72
N VAL A 182 0.70 11.54 3.51
CA VAL A 182 0.40 10.24 2.89
C VAL A 182 -0.52 9.39 3.77
N MET A 183 -0.26 9.34 5.09
CA MET A 183 -1.09 8.60 6.03
C MET A 183 -2.53 9.12 6.06
N ILE A 184 -2.71 10.44 6.16
CA ILE A 184 -4.04 11.07 6.22
C ILE A 184 -4.75 10.89 4.88
N LEU A 185 -4.06 11.08 3.74
CA LEU A 185 -4.62 10.84 2.42
C LEU A 185 -5.12 9.39 2.28
N LYS A 186 -4.32 8.43 2.74
CA LYS A 186 -4.70 7.01 2.75
C LYS A 186 -5.94 6.74 3.60
N VAL A 187 -6.03 7.34 4.80
CA VAL A 187 -7.22 7.25 5.66
C VAL A 187 -8.45 7.81 4.94
N LEU A 188 -8.34 8.98 4.30
CA LEU A 188 -9.44 9.62 3.60
C LEU A 188 -9.93 8.76 2.43
N ILE A 189 -9.03 8.23 1.62
CA ILE A 189 -9.36 7.33 0.49
C ILE A 189 -9.99 6.03 1.02
N GLN A 190 -9.43 5.39 2.05
CA GLN A 190 -9.98 4.15 2.61
C GLN A 190 -11.37 4.37 3.23
N LYS A 191 -11.57 5.50 3.92
CA LYS A 191 -12.88 5.84 4.50
C LYS A 191 -13.93 6.04 3.39
N GLU A 192 -13.56 6.64 2.28
CA GLU A 192 -14.45 6.79 1.14
C GLU A 192 -14.81 5.43 0.53
N LEU A 193 -13.83 4.56 0.30
CA LEU A 193 -14.05 3.21 -0.21
C LEU A 193 -14.96 2.38 0.72
N ASN A 194 -14.75 2.47 2.04
CA ASN A 194 -15.59 1.77 3.02
C ASN A 194 -17.00 2.36 3.14
N ASN A 195 -17.16 3.68 3.02
CA ASN A 195 -18.48 4.31 3.08
C ASN A 195 -19.33 4.01 1.82
N ARG A 196 -18.70 3.76 0.68
CA ARG A 196 -19.40 3.32 -0.54
C ARG A 196 -19.89 1.88 -0.45
N ASN A 197 -19.18 1.03 0.30
CA ASN A 197 -19.61 -0.34 0.58
C ASN A 197 -20.73 -0.42 1.64
N ARG A 198 -21.05 0.69 2.30
CA ARG A 198 -22.21 0.82 3.18
C ARG A 198 -23.27 1.62 2.44
N LEU A 199 -24.41 0.97 2.13
CA LEU A 199 -25.59 1.62 1.53
C LEU A 199 -25.94 2.90 2.30
N PRO A 200 -26.29 4.01 1.63
CA PRO A 200 -26.76 5.21 2.32
C PRO A 200 -28.10 4.91 2.99
N ASP A 201 -28.17 5.07 4.30
CA ASP A 201 -29.43 5.26 5.01
C ASP A 201 -30.08 6.53 4.47
N LEU A 202 -31.11 6.35 3.65
CA LEU A 202 -31.97 7.40 3.17
C LEU A 202 -32.91 7.84 4.30
N ASN A 203 -32.40 8.64 5.22
CA ASN A 203 -33.24 9.56 5.99
C ASN A 203 -32.36 10.58 6.70
N ASN A 204 -32.27 11.78 6.13
CA ASN A 204 -32.39 13.00 6.94
C ASN A 204 -32.51 14.25 6.07
N ASN A 205 -33.67 14.84 6.18
CA ASN A 205 -33.96 16.21 5.78
C ASN A 205 -33.14 17.17 6.64
N GLY A 206 -32.20 17.87 6.05
CA GLY A 206 -31.40 18.90 6.69
C GLY A 206 -30.76 19.78 5.62
N GLU A 207 -31.55 20.68 5.07
CA GLU A 207 -31.07 21.69 4.14
C GLU A 207 -30.18 22.70 4.86
N SER A 208 -29.08 23.05 4.25
CA SER A 208 -28.40 24.34 4.23
C SER A 208 -26.86 24.35 4.31
N TYR A 209 -26.18 23.28 4.72
CA TYR A 209 -24.72 23.19 4.53
C TYR A 209 -24.34 22.22 3.41
N ALA A 210 -25.35 21.80 2.64
CA ALA A 210 -25.32 20.68 1.72
C ALA A 210 -24.70 20.98 0.34
N SER A 211 -24.50 22.24 -0.05
CA SER A 211 -24.12 22.51 -1.46
C SER A 211 -22.68 22.12 -1.81
N LEU A 212 -21.70 22.42 -0.94
CA LEU A 212 -20.30 22.04 -1.14
C LEU A 212 -20.08 20.53 -0.89
N LEU A 213 -20.71 19.99 0.15
CA LEU A 213 -20.64 18.55 0.44
C LEU A 213 -21.32 17.71 -0.64
N ASN A 214 -22.46 18.15 -1.16
CA ASN A 214 -23.16 17.48 -2.26
C ASN A 214 -22.39 17.57 -3.58
N TRP A 215 -21.66 18.68 -3.82
CA TRP A 215 -20.77 18.79 -4.98
C TRP A 215 -19.59 17.82 -4.86
N VAL A 216 -18.95 17.73 -3.69
CA VAL A 216 -17.86 16.80 -3.39
C VAL A 216 -18.29 15.34 -3.50
N GLN A 217 -19.53 15.00 -3.12
CA GLN A 217 -20.10 13.64 -3.25
C GLN A 217 -20.40 13.24 -4.69
N LYS A 218 -20.63 14.21 -5.59
CA LYS A 218 -20.89 13.97 -7.02
C LYS A 218 -19.62 13.77 -7.86
N LEU A 219 -18.43 14.03 -7.29
CA LEU A 219 -17.18 13.83 -8.01
C LEU A 219 -16.87 12.33 -8.16
N PRO A 220 -16.22 11.91 -9.27
CA PRO A 220 -15.84 10.52 -9.49
C PRO A 220 -14.92 10.04 -8.35
N ALA A 221 -15.15 8.84 -7.86
CA ALA A 221 -14.44 8.31 -6.71
C ALA A 221 -13.19 7.56 -7.10
N ASN A 222 -12.24 7.55 -6.16
CA ASN A 222 -11.11 6.65 -6.20
C ASN A 222 -11.57 5.19 -6.12
N THR A 223 -11.09 4.35 -7.03
CA THR A 223 -11.34 2.91 -7.01
C THR A 223 -10.20 2.16 -6.33
N SER A 224 -10.47 0.96 -5.83
CA SER A 224 -9.41 0.09 -5.26
C SER A 224 -8.35 -0.29 -6.31
N LYS A 225 -8.71 -0.28 -7.60
CA LYS A 225 -7.80 -0.51 -8.73
C LYS A 225 -6.78 0.63 -8.85
N ASN A 226 -7.24 1.89 -8.77
CA ASN A 226 -6.38 3.06 -8.79
C ASN A 226 -5.40 3.06 -7.62
N PHE A 227 -5.86 2.72 -6.41
CA PHE A 227 -5.00 2.66 -5.23
C PHE A 227 -3.89 1.60 -5.34
N ARG A 228 -4.17 0.44 -5.95
CA ARG A 228 -3.15 -0.57 -6.25
C ARG A 228 -2.16 -0.09 -7.32
N GLY A 229 -2.62 0.68 -8.30
CA GLY A 229 -1.78 1.35 -9.28
C GLY A 229 -0.78 2.30 -8.61
N TYR A 230 -1.24 3.19 -7.74
CA TYR A 230 -0.37 4.15 -7.02
C TYR A 230 0.76 3.47 -6.25
N ARG A 231 0.49 2.31 -5.65
CA ARG A 231 1.49 1.53 -4.92
C ARG A 231 2.62 1.05 -5.83
N LYS A 232 2.31 0.56 -7.03
CA LYS A 232 3.31 0.09 -7.99
C LYS A 232 4.16 1.24 -8.53
N GLU A 233 3.51 2.33 -8.93
CA GLU A 233 4.17 3.53 -9.44
C GLU A 233 5.08 4.16 -8.36
N ALA A 234 4.60 4.30 -7.13
CA ALA A 234 5.36 4.81 -6.01
C ALA A 234 6.59 3.94 -5.70
N MET A 235 6.44 2.61 -5.74
CA MET A 235 7.54 1.69 -5.49
C MET A 235 8.62 1.77 -6.56
N PHE A 236 8.22 1.94 -7.82
CA PHE A 236 9.13 2.11 -8.94
C PHE A 236 9.94 3.41 -8.80
N ILE A 237 9.28 4.55 -8.59
CA ILE A 237 9.94 5.84 -8.41
C ILE A 237 10.82 5.84 -7.15
N GLY A 238 10.35 5.27 -6.04
CA GLY A 238 11.13 5.16 -4.81
C GLY A 238 12.41 4.35 -4.98
N THR A 239 12.34 3.24 -5.74
CA THR A 239 13.52 2.42 -6.05
C THR A 239 14.53 3.20 -6.90
N PHE A 240 14.07 3.94 -7.91
CA PHE A 240 14.95 4.79 -8.72
C PHE A 240 15.59 5.93 -7.92
N ALA A 241 14.79 6.60 -7.07
CA ALA A 241 15.31 7.66 -6.22
C ALA A 241 16.37 7.13 -5.25
N ASN A 242 16.12 5.99 -4.63
CA ASN A 242 17.08 5.33 -3.73
C ASN A 242 18.37 4.93 -4.46
N ALA A 243 18.23 4.32 -5.64
CA ALA A 243 19.38 4.00 -6.50
C ALA A 243 20.18 5.27 -6.87
N GLY A 244 19.51 6.37 -7.19
CA GLY A 244 20.15 7.67 -7.47
C GLY A 244 20.99 8.19 -6.30
N VAL A 245 20.50 8.09 -5.07
CA VAL A 245 21.26 8.48 -3.87
C VAL A 245 22.49 7.61 -3.70
N PHE A 246 22.38 6.29 -3.85
CA PHE A 246 23.52 5.38 -3.74
C PHE A 246 24.56 5.60 -4.85
N ILE A 247 24.13 5.87 -6.09
CA ILE A 247 25.03 6.19 -7.21
C ILE A 247 25.75 7.50 -6.93
N SER A 248 25.03 8.56 -6.52
CA SER A 248 25.63 9.85 -6.19
C SER A 248 26.67 9.72 -5.08
N MET A 249 26.37 8.92 -4.05
CA MET A 249 27.30 8.61 -2.99
C MET A 249 28.55 7.88 -3.52
N ALA A 250 28.36 6.83 -4.33
CA ALA A 250 29.48 6.06 -4.87
C ALA A 250 30.44 6.90 -5.75
N VAL A 251 29.92 7.93 -6.42
CA VAL A 251 30.71 8.85 -7.24
C VAL A 251 31.48 9.87 -6.39
N LEU A 252 30.89 10.34 -5.29
CA LEU A 252 31.47 11.40 -4.46
C LEU A 252 32.39 10.87 -3.36
N PHE A 253 32.28 9.58 -3.02
CA PHE A 253 32.98 8.99 -1.90
C PHE A 253 34.40 8.57 -2.26
N ASP A 254 35.36 8.91 -1.39
CA ASP A 254 36.74 8.44 -1.49
C ASP A 254 36.91 7.09 -0.73
N PRO A 255 37.14 5.98 -1.45
CA PRO A 255 37.32 4.67 -0.83
C PRO A 255 38.49 4.57 0.14
N SER A 256 39.49 5.45 0.06
CA SER A 256 40.64 5.48 0.97
C SER A 256 40.21 5.75 2.42
N LEU A 257 39.11 6.48 2.60
CA LEU A 257 38.53 6.77 3.91
C LEU A 257 38.08 5.53 4.66
N LEU A 258 37.60 4.49 3.95
CA LEU A 258 37.26 3.21 4.59
C LEU A 258 38.49 2.53 5.22
N HIS A 259 39.63 2.66 4.56
CA HIS A 259 40.86 2.09 5.11
C HIS A 259 41.41 2.95 6.24
N LYS A 260 41.27 4.26 6.18
CA LYS A 260 41.71 5.20 7.22
C LYS A 260 40.95 5.01 8.53
N TYR A 261 39.62 4.80 8.46
CA TYR A 261 38.71 4.74 9.61
C TYR A 261 38.11 3.34 9.86
N TRP A 262 38.81 2.26 9.46
CA TRP A 262 38.28 0.89 9.59
C TRP A 262 37.99 0.45 11.03
N VAL A 263 38.78 0.93 12.01
CA VAL A 263 38.62 0.62 13.44
C VAL A 263 37.30 1.22 13.96
N GLU A 264 37.07 2.49 13.66
CA GLU A 264 35.85 3.22 14.03
C GLU A 264 34.63 2.57 13.40
N ILE A 265 34.69 2.23 12.09
CA ILE A 265 33.63 1.56 11.35
C ILE A 265 33.24 0.24 12.02
N LEU A 266 34.21 -0.65 12.27
CA LEU A 266 33.94 -1.96 12.84
C LEU A 266 33.46 -1.87 14.31
N THR A 267 34.06 -0.96 15.09
CA THR A 267 33.69 -0.76 16.50
C THR A 267 32.25 -0.23 16.61
N ILE A 268 31.89 0.79 15.84
CA ILE A 268 30.55 1.39 15.85
C ILE A 268 29.53 0.43 15.23
N PHE A 269 29.89 -0.32 14.17
CA PHE A 269 29.07 -1.37 13.63
C PHE A 269 28.75 -2.45 14.68
N ALA A 270 29.75 -2.97 15.38
CA ALA A 270 29.57 -3.97 16.43
C ALA A 270 28.71 -3.43 17.58
N LEU A 271 28.95 -2.18 18.00
CA LEU A 271 28.18 -1.51 19.05
C LEU A 271 26.69 -1.36 18.66
N THR A 272 26.42 -0.77 17.49
CA THR A 272 25.04 -0.54 17.02
C THR A 272 24.29 -1.84 16.81
N THR A 273 24.96 -2.88 16.27
CA THR A 273 24.40 -4.23 16.11
C THR A 273 24.05 -4.86 17.45
N SER A 274 24.95 -4.76 18.42
CA SER A 274 24.75 -5.33 19.77
C SER A 274 23.61 -4.64 20.51
N LEU A 275 23.56 -3.31 20.49
CA LEU A 275 22.47 -2.53 21.10
C LEU A 275 21.12 -2.87 20.48
N ARG A 276 21.06 -2.97 19.15
CA ARG A 276 19.86 -3.40 18.44
C ARG A 276 19.44 -4.81 18.85
N ALA A 277 20.37 -5.76 18.87
CA ALA A 277 20.10 -7.14 19.28
C ALA A 277 19.56 -7.23 20.72
N VAL A 278 20.09 -6.43 21.64
CA VAL A 278 19.61 -6.34 23.03
C VAL A 278 18.18 -5.80 23.08
N ALA A 279 17.89 -4.69 22.38
CA ALA A 279 16.57 -4.08 22.35
C ALA A 279 15.52 -5.04 21.77
N ILE A 280 15.84 -5.72 20.65
CA ILE A 280 14.96 -6.71 20.03
C ILE A 280 14.80 -7.96 20.91
N THR A 281 15.84 -8.41 21.58
CA THR A 281 15.76 -9.53 22.53
C THR A 281 14.80 -9.22 23.67
N ALA A 282 14.87 -8.01 24.22
CA ALA A 282 13.97 -7.56 25.27
C ALA A 282 12.51 -7.57 24.77
N LEU A 283 12.26 -7.07 23.55
CA LEU A 283 10.92 -7.09 22.93
C LEU A 283 10.40 -8.51 22.72
N VAL A 284 11.19 -9.37 22.06
CA VAL A 284 10.78 -10.74 21.71
C VAL A 284 10.47 -11.55 22.97
N ARG A 285 11.27 -11.40 24.04
CA ARG A 285 11.00 -12.05 25.32
C ARG A 285 9.75 -11.49 26.02
N SER A 286 9.59 -10.17 26.04
CA SER A 286 8.42 -9.51 26.63
C SER A 286 7.11 -9.92 25.95
N MET A 287 7.14 -10.13 24.63
CA MET A 287 5.96 -10.48 23.82
C MET A 287 5.80 -11.99 23.62
N HIS A 288 6.64 -12.82 24.21
CA HIS A 288 6.67 -14.29 24.07
C HIS A 288 6.70 -14.73 22.59
N LEU A 289 7.46 -14.01 21.75
CA LEU A 289 7.64 -14.32 20.34
C LEU A 289 8.73 -15.40 20.14
N PRO A 290 8.75 -16.10 19.00
CA PRO A 290 9.78 -17.10 18.71
C PRO A 290 11.19 -16.52 18.74
N GLY A 291 12.13 -17.19 19.42
CA GLY A 291 13.51 -16.71 19.58
C GLY A 291 14.25 -16.47 18.25
N ARG A 292 13.90 -17.19 17.18
CA ARG A 292 14.44 -16.97 15.82
C ARG A 292 14.12 -15.60 15.22
N TRP A 293 13.04 -14.96 15.71
CA TRP A 293 12.68 -13.60 15.27
C TRP A 293 13.69 -12.55 15.76
N ILE A 294 14.44 -12.82 16.84
CA ILE A 294 15.51 -11.93 17.32
C ILE A 294 16.54 -11.72 16.20
N THR A 295 17.03 -12.79 15.60
CA THR A 295 18.01 -12.72 14.51
C THR A 295 17.42 -12.01 13.29
N SER A 296 16.21 -12.38 12.85
CA SER A 296 15.61 -11.75 11.68
C SER A 296 15.32 -10.26 11.87
N LEU A 297 14.78 -9.83 13.00
CA LEU A 297 14.53 -8.40 13.28
C LEU A 297 15.83 -7.62 13.49
N THR A 298 16.85 -8.24 14.08
CA THR A 298 18.18 -7.60 14.22
C THR A 298 18.80 -7.35 12.85
N LEU A 299 18.81 -8.37 11.98
CA LEU A 299 19.35 -8.28 10.63
C LEU A 299 18.45 -7.48 9.66
N ALA A 300 17.18 -7.25 10.02
CA ALA A 300 16.30 -6.35 9.30
C ALA A 300 16.70 -4.86 9.41
N GLY A 301 17.62 -4.51 10.26
CA GLY A 301 18.11 -3.14 10.46
C GLY A 301 19.16 -2.68 9.44
N THR A 302 19.00 -2.98 8.16
CA THR A 302 19.84 -2.45 7.08
C THR A 302 19.78 -0.92 7.07
N LYS A 303 20.92 -0.26 6.79
CA LYS A 303 20.98 1.20 6.75
C LYS A 303 20.72 1.67 5.31
N GLY A 304 20.03 2.82 5.17
CA GLY A 304 19.56 3.30 3.89
C GLY A 304 20.05 4.70 3.51
N ALA A 305 19.48 5.22 2.44
CA ALA A 305 19.80 6.52 1.85
C ALA A 305 19.61 7.69 2.84
N LEU A 306 18.72 7.56 3.82
CA LEU A 306 18.45 8.64 4.78
C LEU A 306 19.68 8.98 5.64
N ALA A 307 20.47 7.98 6.04
CA ALA A 307 21.71 8.21 6.79
C ALA A 307 22.72 9.02 5.94
N ILE A 308 22.77 8.78 4.64
CA ILE A 308 23.61 9.53 3.69
C ILE A 308 23.16 10.99 3.60
N ILE A 309 21.85 11.21 3.48
CA ILE A 309 21.28 12.58 3.42
C ILE A 309 21.61 13.34 4.70
N MET A 310 21.50 12.71 5.86
CA MET A 310 21.82 13.35 7.14
C MET A 310 23.30 13.68 7.29
N VAL A 311 24.21 12.84 6.82
CA VAL A 311 25.66 13.14 6.88
C VAL A 311 26.03 14.34 6.01
N HIS A 312 25.36 14.51 4.86
CA HIS A 312 25.58 15.66 3.99
C HIS A 312 24.88 16.95 4.47
N ALA A 313 23.96 16.83 5.44
CA ALA A 313 23.34 17.98 6.10
C ALA A 313 24.25 18.61 7.20
N ILE A 314 25.36 17.98 7.55
CA ILE A 314 26.35 18.55 8.47
C ILE A 314 27.00 19.77 7.80
N PRO A 315 27.20 20.89 8.54
CA PRO A 315 27.79 22.10 8.00
C PRO A 315 29.20 21.85 7.42
N LYS A 316 29.46 22.42 6.25
CA LYS A 316 30.80 22.39 5.62
C LYS A 316 31.83 23.04 6.52
N GLY A 317 32.92 22.32 6.79
CA GLY A 317 34.00 22.79 7.68
C GLY A 317 33.99 22.10 9.06
N PHE A 318 33.10 21.14 9.29
CA PHE A 318 33.19 20.29 10.44
C PHE A 318 34.45 19.41 10.38
N GLU A 319 35.31 19.49 11.38
CA GLU A 319 36.63 18.85 11.42
C GLU A 319 36.57 17.31 11.19
N TYR A 320 35.52 16.64 11.67
CA TYR A 320 35.35 15.20 11.59
C TYR A 320 34.41 14.74 10.48
N GLN A 321 34.15 15.58 9.47
CA GLN A 321 33.21 15.25 8.37
C GLN A 321 33.63 13.98 7.62
N GLU A 322 34.92 13.86 7.25
CA GLU A 322 35.44 12.66 6.57
C GLU A 322 35.25 11.38 7.39
N MET A 323 35.45 11.46 8.70
CA MET A 323 35.25 10.33 9.60
C MET A 323 33.78 9.93 9.67
N PHE A 324 32.84 10.88 9.73
CA PHE A 324 31.41 10.62 9.75
C PHE A 324 30.94 9.99 8.43
N GLU A 325 31.40 10.51 7.30
CA GLU A 325 31.12 9.94 5.97
C GLU A 325 31.65 8.50 5.89
N ALA A 326 32.89 8.25 6.30
CA ALA A 326 33.47 6.92 6.29
C ALA A 326 32.69 5.92 7.17
N ILE A 327 32.33 6.32 8.39
CA ILE A 327 31.58 5.47 9.33
C ILE A 327 30.20 5.16 8.78
N VAL A 328 29.44 6.16 8.34
CA VAL A 328 28.08 5.99 7.82
C VAL A 328 28.09 5.09 6.59
N ILE A 329 28.97 5.37 5.62
CA ILE A 329 29.08 4.61 4.38
C ILE A 329 29.57 3.19 4.64
N GLY A 330 30.61 3.03 5.49
CA GLY A 330 31.13 1.71 5.86
C GLY A 330 30.07 0.84 6.52
N ILE A 331 29.27 1.41 7.41
CA ILE A 331 28.18 0.68 8.09
C ILE A 331 27.04 0.39 7.11
N ILE A 332 26.70 1.26 6.17
CA ILE A 332 25.72 0.99 5.10
C ILE A 332 26.20 -0.22 4.29
N ILE A 333 27.45 -0.25 3.85
CA ILE A 333 28.01 -1.38 3.09
C ILE A 333 27.92 -2.68 3.91
N LEU A 334 28.39 -2.66 5.16
CA LEU A 334 28.37 -3.83 6.04
C LEU A 334 26.96 -4.34 6.32
N THR A 335 25.99 -3.44 6.55
CA THR A 335 24.61 -3.84 6.81
C THR A 335 23.89 -4.28 5.53
N THR A 336 24.07 -3.59 4.41
CA THR A 336 23.40 -3.93 3.14
C THR A 336 23.85 -5.31 2.63
N PHE A 337 25.14 -5.57 2.60
CA PHE A 337 25.65 -6.85 2.12
C PHE A 337 25.72 -7.91 3.23
N GLY A 338 26.25 -7.58 4.38
CA GLY A 338 26.45 -8.52 5.48
C GLY A 338 25.14 -8.99 6.10
N TYR A 339 24.25 -8.06 6.50
CA TYR A 339 22.97 -8.45 7.08
C TYR A 339 22.08 -9.18 6.07
N THR A 340 22.06 -8.73 4.81
CA THR A 340 21.30 -9.39 3.74
C THR A 340 21.75 -10.84 3.56
N ALA A 341 23.05 -11.09 3.45
CA ALA A 341 23.60 -12.44 3.31
C ALA A 341 23.28 -13.32 4.53
N LEU A 342 23.49 -12.79 5.74
CA LEU A 342 23.18 -13.49 7.00
C LEU A 342 21.68 -13.73 7.16
N LEU A 343 20.82 -12.80 6.79
CA LEU A 343 19.37 -12.96 6.85
C LEU A 343 18.89 -14.05 5.89
N ILE A 344 19.36 -14.05 4.65
CA ILE A 344 19.04 -15.10 3.67
C ILE A 344 19.48 -16.47 4.20
N TRP A 345 20.71 -16.57 4.70
CA TRP A 345 21.22 -17.80 5.27
C TRP A 345 20.38 -18.28 6.47
N HIS A 346 20.07 -17.38 7.42
CA HIS A 346 19.27 -17.68 8.60
C HIS A 346 17.86 -18.13 8.24
N VAL A 347 17.20 -17.43 7.34
CA VAL A 347 15.82 -17.74 6.91
C VAL A 347 15.77 -19.06 6.14
N THR A 348 16.72 -19.29 5.23
CA THR A 348 16.79 -20.57 4.47
C THR A 348 16.98 -21.77 5.41
N ARG A 349 17.84 -21.62 6.43
CA ARG A 349 18.09 -22.70 7.39
C ARG A 349 16.89 -22.99 8.32
N ASN A 350 16.03 -22.02 8.55
CA ASN A 350 14.89 -22.12 9.47
C ASN A 350 13.52 -22.04 8.75
N GLN A 351 13.46 -22.32 7.45
CA GLN A 351 12.27 -22.10 6.63
C GLN A 351 11.04 -22.85 7.15
N GLU A 352 11.17 -24.13 7.51
CA GLU A 352 10.06 -24.94 8.05
C GLU A 352 9.52 -24.36 9.35
N ALA A 353 10.40 -23.90 10.22
CA ALA A 353 10.02 -23.30 11.49
C ALA A 353 9.28 -21.96 11.30
N TYR A 354 9.62 -21.17 10.28
CA TYR A 354 8.87 -19.97 9.92
C TYR A 354 7.49 -20.27 9.33
N HIS A 355 7.34 -21.37 8.60
CA HIS A 355 6.03 -21.83 8.14
C HIS A 355 5.11 -22.23 9.31
N GLN A 356 5.66 -22.89 10.34
CA GLN A 356 4.91 -23.19 11.56
C GLN A 356 4.51 -21.92 12.32
N ASP A 357 5.41 -20.93 12.42
CA ASP A 357 5.08 -19.63 13.01
C ASP A 357 3.98 -18.92 12.23
N GLN A 358 4.01 -18.96 10.90
CA GLN A 358 2.98 -18.38 10.07
C GLN A 358 1.60 -18.98 10.40
N GLN A 359 1.51 -20.29 10.47
CA GLN A 359 0.27 -20.98 10.84
C GLN A 359 -0.18 -20.61 12.26
N GLN A 360 0.73 -20.55 13.23
CA GLN A 360 0.39 -20.26 14.62
C GLN A 360 -0.03 -18.80 14.85
N PHE A 361 0.64 -17.82 14.22
CA PHE A 361 0.41 -16.40 14.48
C PHE A 361 -0.61 -15.75 13.53
N ASP A 362 -0.82 -16.31 12.33
CA ASP A 362 -1.87 -15.86 11.42
C ASP A 362 -3.23 -16.45 11.83
N LEU A 363 -3.26 -17.64 12.45
CA LEU A 363 -4.48 -18.28 12.99
C LEU A 363 -4.98 -17.69 14.33
N THR A 364 -4.12 -16.99 15.09
CA THR A 364 -4.53 -16.38 16.38
C THR A 364 -5.24 -15.03 16.25
N SER A 365 -5.59 -14.58 15.05
CA SER A 365 -6.62 -13.58 14.89
C SER A 365 -7.97 -14.27 15.13
N ASN A 366 -8.65 -13.97 16.24
CA ASN A 366 -9.95 -14.47 16.68
C ASN A 366 -11.10 -14.09 15.71
N ILE A 367 -10.97 -14.46 14.46
CA ILE A 367 -12.04 -14.49 13.47
C ILE A 367 -11.96 -15.90 12.92
N ASN A 368 -13.06 -16.64 12.97
CA ASN A 368 -13.15 -17.96 12.41
C ASN A 368 -12.52 -17.94 11.00
N PRO A 369 -11.39 -18.65 10.76
CA PRO A 369 -10.64 -18.49 9.50
C PRO A 369 -11.49 -18.81 8.29
N GLU A 370 -12.44 -19.75 8.42
CA GLU A 370 -13.37 -20.11 7.36
C GLU A 370 -14.38 -19.01 7.07
N GLU A 371 -14.92 -18.34 8.09
CA GLU A 371 -15.83 -17.21 7.91
C GLU A 371 -15.09 -15.96 7.38
N LEU A 372 -13.84 -15.71 7.81
CA LEU A 372 -13.04 -14.62 7.29
C LEU A 372 -12.59 -14.90 5.86
N ILE A 373 -12.13 -16.10 5.55
CA ILE A 373 -11.77 -16.51 4.19
C ILE A 373 -13.02 -16.45 3.31
N GLN A 374 -14.17 -16.88 3.79
CA GLN A 374 -15.42 -16.86 3.03
C GLN A 374 -15.99 -15.44 2.89
N SER A 375 -15.89 -14.59 3.91
CA SER A 375 -16.28 -13.18 3.82
C SER A 375 -15.27 -12.36 2.99
N LEU A 376 -13.98 -12.62 3.09
CA LEU A 376 -12.95 -12.01 2.23
C LEU A 376 -13.04 -12.55 0.79
N HIS A 377 -13.27 -13.83 0.57
CA HIS A 377 -13.55 -14.40 -0.74
C HIS A 377 -14.78 -13.74 -1.35
N ASN A 378 -15.88 -13.68 -0.61
CA ASN A 378 -17.10 -13.04 -1.10
C ASN A 378 -16.94 -11.54 -1.34
N ALA A 379 -16.23 -10.82 -0.47
CA ALA A 379 -16.00 -9.37 -0.63
C ALA A 379 -14.93 -9.02 -1.68
N ILE A 380 -13.97 -9.91 -1.93
CA ILE A 380 -12.90 -9.71 -2.92
C ILE A 380 -13.33 -10.21 -4.29
N GLU A 381 -14.14 -11.27 -4.36
CA GLU A 381 -14.48 -11.93 -5.61
C GLU A 381 -15.83 -11.52 -6.18
N ARG A 382 -16.79 -11.09 -5.34
CA ARG A 382 -18.16 -10.80 -5.76
C ARG A 382 -18.59 -9.37 -5.47
N ASP A 383 -19.38 -8.82 -6.38
CA ASP A 383 -20.12 -7.57 -6.20
C ASP A 383 -21.24 -7.76 -5.19
N GLU A 384 -21.35 -6.87 -4.21
CA GLU A 384 -22.26 -7.03 -3.06
C GLU A 384 -23.74 -6.97 -3.46
N ILE A 385 -24.09 -6.23 -4.51
CA ILE A 385 -25.45 -6.01 -4.98
C ILE A 385 -25.86 -7.08 -5.98
N SER A 386 -25.11 -7.26 -7.07
CA SER A 386 -25.43 -8.22 -8.13
C SER A 386 -25.06 -9.67 -7.81
N LYS A 387 -24.21 -9.91 -6.78
CA LYS A 387 -23.58 -11.20 -6.50
C LYS A 387 -22.70 -11.73 -7.66
N ALA A 388 -22.49 -10.94 -8.69
CA ALA A 388 -21.58 -11.24 -9.79
C ALA A 388 -20.13 -11.24 -9.32
N TYR A 389 -19.27 -12.03 -9.93
CA TYR A 389 -17.83 -11.91 -9.73
C TYR A 389 -17.33 -10.54 -10.16
N ASN A 390 -16.44 -9.93 -9.39
CA ASN A 390 -15.83 -8.65 -9.77
C ASN A 390 -14.95 -8.81 -11.03
N SER A 391 -14.67 -7.70 -11.72
CA SER A 391 -13.95 -7.70 -13.01
C SER A 391 -12.61 -8.43 -12.95
N THR A 392 -11.83 -8.23 -11.90
CA THR A 392 -10.48 -8.82 -11.75
C THR A 392 -10.53 -10.34 -11.57
N TYR A 393 -11.48 -10.82 -10.78
CA TYR A 393 -11.65 -12.25 -10.56
C TYR A 393 -12.29 -12.91 -11.78
N PHE A 394 -13.26 -12.24 -12.41
CA PHE A 394 -13.88 -12.73 -13.63
C PHE A 394 -12.88 -12.86 -14.81
N GLU A 395 -11.97 -11.90 -14.99
CA GLU A 395 -10.87 -12.02 -15.96
C GLU A 395 -10.00 -13.26 -15.72
N THR A 396 -9.75 -13.58 -14.44
CA THR A 396 -9.02 -14.80 -14.07
C THR A 396 -9.80 -16.07 -14.41
N ILE A 397 -11.12 -16.08 -14.18
CA ILE A 397 -12.02 -17.19 -14.55
C ILE A 397 -12.05 -17.35 -16.05
N LEU A 398 -12.26 -16.25 -16.79
CA LEU A 398 -12.31 -16.25 -18.26
C LEU A 398 -11.04 -16.88 -18.86
N GLY A 399 -9.85 -16.47 -18.39
CA GLY A 399 -8.59 -17.05 -18.86
C GLY A 399 -8.43 -18.56 -18.57
N LYS A 400 -8.94 -19.02 -17.42
CA LYS A 400 -8.95 -20.44 -17.07
C LYS A 400 -9.91 -21.23 -17.95
N GLU A 401 -11.13 -20.74 -18.16
CA GLU A 401 -12.13 -21.44 -18.97
C GLU A 401 -11.80 -21.39 -20.47
N LEU A 402 -11.19 -20.32 -20.99
CA LEU A 402 -10.64 -20.29 -22.34
C LEU A 402 -9.55 -21.35 -22.53
N SER A 403 -8.63 -21.46 -21.58
CA SER A 403 -7.56 -22.47 -21.60
C SER A 403 -8.12 -23.89 -21.52
N ARG A 404 -9.18 -24.09 -20.71
CA ARG A 404 -9.87 -25.37 -20.56
C ARG A 404 -10.64 -25.74 -21.81
N SER A 405 -11.39 -24.81 -22.38
CA SER A 405 -12.13 -24.99 -23.63
C SER A 405 -11.21 -25.40 -24.78
N ARG A 406 -10.09 -24.70 -24.93
CA ARG A 406 -9.05 -25.01 -25.93
C ARG A 406 -8.44 -26.41 -25.73
N ARG A 407 -8.11 -26.77 -24.48
CA ARG A 407 -7.47 -28.05 -24.17
C ARG A 407 -8.37 -29.25 -24.40
N TYR A 408 -9.65 -29.13 -24.00
CA TYR A 408 -10.60 -30.24 -24.02
C TYR A 408 -11.59 -30.16 -25.16
N LYS A 409 -11.50 -29.14 -26.02
CA LYS A 409 -12.40 -28.86 -27.15
C LYS A 409 -13.87 -28.80 -26.72
N ILE A 410 -14.11 -28.12 -25.59
CA ILE A 410 -15.41 -27.94 -25.00
C ILE A 410 -15.99 -26.61 -25.48
N GLU A 411 -17.25 -26.59 -25.87
CA GLU A 411 -17.95 -25.36 -26.25
C GLU A 411 -17.99 -24.39 -25.06
N LEU A 412 -17.68 -23.14 -25.34
CA LEU A 412 -17.74 -22.02 -24.39
C LEU A 412 -18.36 -20.82 -25.07
N SER A 413 -19.35 -20.23 -24.44
CA SER A 413 -20.03 -19.05 -24.95
C SER A 413 -20.21 -18.00 -23.85
N ALA A 414 -20.43 -16.75 -24.23
CA ALA A 414 -20.65 -15.68 -23.29
C ALA A 414 -21.83 -14.81 -23.71
N ILE A 415 -22.56 -14.31 -22.70
CA ILE A 415 -23.62 -13.30 -22.85
C ILE A 415 -23.12 -12.04 -22.16
N MET A 416 -22.87 -10.97 -22.90
CA MET A 416 -22.64 -9.66 -22.33
C MET A 416 -23.96 -8.92 -22.17
N VAL A 417 -24.23 -8.42 -20.99
CA VAL A 417 -25.47 -7.74 -20.63
C VAL A 417 -25.17 -6.28 -20.31
N GLU A 418 -25.81 -5.37 -21.03
CA GLU A 418 -25.83 -3.94 -20.73
C GLU A 418 -27.18 -3.59 -20.12
N VAL A 419 -27.16 -3.09 -18.90
CA VAL A 419 -28.36 -2.62 -18.21
C VAL A 419 -28.37 -1.10 -18.20
N CYS A 420 -29.29 -0.49 -18.93
CA CYS A 420 -29.46 0.95 -19.01
C CYS A 420 -30.78 1.38 -18.37
N SER A 421 -30.72 2.34 -17.43
CA SER A 421 -31.92 3.05 -17.00
C SER A 421 -32.20 4.19 -18.02
N HIS A 422 -33.26 4.14 -18.80
CA HIS A 422 -33.69 5.31 -19.54
C HIS A 422 -34.19 6.38 -18.59
N ARG A 423 -33.45 7.49 -18.57
CA ARG A 423 -33.84 8.71 -17.86
C ARG A 423 -35.17 9.25 -18.35
N TYR A 424 -36.10 9.46 -17.41
CA TYR A 424 -37.23 10.37 -17.48
C TYR A 424 -38.31 10.12 -18.53
N ILE A 425 -39.31 9.37 -18.17
CA ILE A 425 -40.69 9.75 -18.46
C ILE A 425 -41.55 9.34 -17.26
N SER A 426 -42.14 10.36 -16.60
CA SER A 426 -43.11 10.32 -15.49
C SER A 426 -42.70 9.67 -14.14
N GLY A 427 -42.09 10.44 -13.26
CA GLY A 427 -42.42 10.46 -11.81
C GLY A 427 -41.73 9.49 -10.86
N ARG A 428 -41.14 8.39 -11.26
CA ARG A 428 -40.33 7.49 -10.41
C ARG A 428 -39.15 6.97 -11.18
N SER A 429 -37.93 7.25 -10.69
CA SER A 429 -36.70 6.60 -11.15
C SER A 429 -36.46 5.36 -10.30
N ILE A 430 -36.33 4.19 -10.90
CA ILE A 430 -35.88 2.98 -10.20
C ILE A 430 -34.38 3.15 -9.91
N PRO A 431 -33.92 2.97 -8.66
CA PRO A 431 -32.50 3.07 -8.34
C PRO A 431 -31.68 2.03 -9.12
N CYS A 432 -30.50 2.40 -9.59
CA CYS A 432 -29.60 1.49 -10.32
C CYS A 432 -29.25 0.22 -9.49
N SER A 433 -29.20 0.35 -8.17
CA SER A 433 -28.98 -0.77 -7.24
C SER A 433 -30.11 -1.81 -7.27
N GLU A 434 -31.34 -1.37 -7.42
CA GLU A 434 -32.51 -2.27 -7.49
C GLU A 434 -32.52 -3.05 -8.82
N ILE A 435 -32.19 -2.37 -9.92
CA ILE A 435 -32.06 -2.97 -11.26
C ILE A 435 -30.93 -4.02 -11.26
N THR A 436 -29.80 -3.66 -10.67
CA THR A 436 -28.63 -4.53 -10.53
C THR A 436 -28.91 -5.76 -9.65
N ALA A 437 -29.62 -5.56 -8.54
CA ALA A 437 -30.02 -6.66 -7.66
C ALA A 437 -30.98 -7.63 -8.36
N ALA A 438 -31.97 -7.09 -9.10
CA ALA A 438 -32.92 -7.89 -9.86
C ALA A 438 -32.22 -8.73 -10.94
N LEU A 439 -31.27 -8.14 -11.69
CA LEU A 439 -30.45 -8.88 -12.66
C LEU A 439 -29.67 -10.00 -11.98
N GLY A 440 -29.03 -9.70 -10.84
CA GLY A 440 -28.25 -10.66 -10.07
C GLY A 440 -29.06 -11.85 -9.63
N GLU A 441 -30.27 -11.64 -9.08
CA GLU A 441 -31.17 -12.71 -8.66
C GLU A 441 -31.65 -13.57 -9.83
N VAL A 442 -32.03 -12.93 -10.95
CA VAL A 442 -32.49 -13.64 -12.15
C VAL A 442 -31.37 -14.50 -12.72
N VAL A 443 -30.18 -13.91 -12.95
CA VAL A 443 -29.06 -14.64 -13.52
C VAL A 443 -28.62 -15.79 -12.63
N THR A 444 -28.41 -15.54 -11.33
CA THR A 444 -27.97 -16.59 -10.39
C THR A 444 -28.99 -17.71 -10.22
N GLY A 445 -30.28 -17.43 -10.41
CA GLY A 445 -31.33 -18.45 -10.40
C GLY A 445 -31.42 -19.32 -11.66
N LEU A 446 -30.85 -18.87 -12.78
CA LEU A 446 -30.93 -19.55 -14.07
C LEU A 446 -29.65 -20.28 -14.48
N ILE A 447 -28.50 -19.79 -14.06
CA ILE A 447 -27.20 -20.37 -14.43
C ILE A 447 -26.90 -21.65 -13.64
N ARG A 448 -26.13 -22.54 -14.24
CA ARG A 448 -25.68 -23.79 -13.61
C ARG A 448 -24.47 -23.52 -12.67
N ASN A 449 -24.16 -24.48 -11.83
CA ASN A 449 -22.98 -24.38 -10.91
C ASN A 449 -21.64 -24.19 -11.64
N ASN A 450 -21.54 -24.59 -12.89
CA ASN A 450 -20.33 -24.47 -13.70
C ASN A 450 -20.32 -23.22 -14.60
N ASP A 451 -21.39 -22.43 -14.59
CA ASP A 451 -21.47 -21.16 -15.30
C ASP A 451 -21.05 -20.03 -14.36
N TYR A 452 -20.59 -18.93 -14.93
CA TYR A 452 -20.06 -17.82 -14.15
C TYR A 452 -20.75 -16.51 -14.51
N PHE A 453 -21.10 -15.73 -13.50
CA PHE A 453 -21.68 -14.42 -13.65
C PHE A 453 -20.71 -13.37 -13.15
N GLY A 454 -20.23 -12.48 -14.04
CA GLY A 454 -19.23 -11.47 -13.77
C GLY A 454 -19.74 -10.06 -14.02
N LYS A 455 -19.19 -9.09 -13.30
CA LYS A 455 -19.40 -7.66 -13.49
C LYS A 455 -18.13 -7.06 -14.07
N LEU A 456 -18.21 -6.47 -15.26
CA LEU A 456 -17.06 -5.81 -15.90
C LEU A 456 -16.96 -4.34 -15.50
N ASP A 457 -18.11 -3.62 -15.50
CA ASP A 457 -18.20 -2.21 -15.15
C ASP A 457 -19.58 -1.91 -14.52
N GLU A 458 -19.89 -0.64 -14.21
CA GLU A 458 -21.12 -0.24 -13.51
C GLU A 458 -22.41 -0.77 -14.16
N ASN A 459 -22.47 -0.80 -15.49
CA ASN A 459 -23.65 -1.21 -16.27
C ASN A 459 -23.43 -2.45 -17.12
N TYR A 460 -22.23 -3.08 -17.05
CA TYR A 460 -21.86 -4.19 -17.92
C TYR A 460 -21.60 -5.46 -17.12
N TYR A 461 -22.34 -6.50 -17.46
CA TYR A 461 -22.26 -7.83 -16.86
C TYR A 461 -21.97 -8.87 -17.92
N VAL A 462 -21.37 -9.99 -17.53
CA VAL A 462 -21.11 -11.13 -18.43
C VAL A 462 -21.55 -12.41 -17.76
N VAL A 463 -22.30 -13.23 -18.50
CA VAL A 463 -22.59 -14.61 -18.14
C VAL A 463 -21.72 -15.51 -19.03
N LEU A 464 -20.75 -16.20 -18.43
CA LEU A 464 -19.92 -17.18 -19.13
C LEU A 464 -20.59 -18.55 -19.00
N VAL A 465 -20.98 -19.12 -20.13
CA VAL A 465 -21.76 -20.35 -20.20
C VAL A 465 -20.84 -21.47 -20.69
N THR A 466 -20.60 -22.41 -19.80
CA THR A 466 -19.68 -23.52 -20.07
C THR A 466 -20.43 -24.70 -20.69
N ASN A 467 -19.74 -25.45 -21.56
CA ASN A 467 -20.26 -26.66 -22.19
C ASN A 467 -21.57 -26.41 -22.99
N THR A 468 -21.67 -25.21 -23.60
CA THR A 468 -22.89 -24.77 -24.25
C THR A 468 -22.54 -23.88 -25.47
N GLY A 469 -23.06 -24.24 -26.61
CA GLY A 469 -22.88 -23.50 -27.85
C GLY A 469 -23.86 -22.32 -27.98
N LEU A 470 -23.74 -21.56 -29.09
CA LEU A 470 -24.52 -20.34 -29.33
C LEU A 470 -26.03 -20.52 -29.21
N SER A 471 -26.59 -21.63 -29.70
CA SER A 471 -28.04 -21.88 -29.67
C SER A 471 -28.57 -22.01 -28.24
N GLY A 472 -27.87 -22.75 -27.39
CA GLY A 472 -28.24 -22.91 -25.97
C GLY A 472 -28.06 -21.60 -25.19
N THR A 473 -27.01 -20.85 -25.50
CA THR A 473 -26.72 -19.54 -24.89
C THR A 473 -27.78 -18.50 -25.28
N MET A 474 -28.28 -18.54 -26.50
CA MET A 474 -29.39 -17.66 -26.95
C MET A 474 -30.67 -17.95 -26.15
N ILE A 475 -31.01 -19.22 -25.94
CA ILE A 475 -32.18 -19.60 -25.13
C ILE A 475 -32.04 -19.09 -23.70
N LEU A 476 -30.83 -19.18 -23.13
CA LEU A 476 -30.55 -18.66 -21.78
C LEU A 476 -30.71 -17.12 -21.75
N ALA A 477 -30.18 -16.41 -22.74
CA ALA A 477 -30.33 -14.95 -22.83
C ALA A 477 -31.81 -14.52 -22.94
N GLN A 478 -32.63 -15.21 -23.73
CA GLN A 478 -34.06 -14.95 -23.82
C GLN A 478 -34.79 -15.17 -22.49
N ARG A 479 -34.42 -16.21 -21.76
CA ARG A 479 -35.01 -16.50 -20.44
C ARG A 479 -34.59 -15.46 -19.40
N ILE A 480 -33.34 -14.99 -19.45
CA ILE A 480 -32.87 -13.91 -18.59
C ILE A 480 -33.67 -12.63 -18.90
N ASP A 481 -33.79 -12.27 -20.14
CA ASP A 481 -34.53 -11.06 -20.59
C ASP A 481 -35.99 -11.10 -20.11
N GLN A 482 -36.70 -12.21 -20.37
CA GLN A 482 -38.08 -12.38 -19.95
C GLN A 482 -38.26 -12.26 -18.44
N LEU A 483 -37.51 -13.03 -17.63
CA LEU A 483 -37.65 -13.02 -16.18
C LEU A 483 -37.18 -11.71 -15.55
N PHE A 484 -36.24 -11.02 -16.18
CA PHE A 484 -35.76 -9.72 -15.73
C PHE A 484 -36.84 -8.65 -15.90
N HIS A 485 -37.55 -8.63 -17.06
CA HIS A 485 -38.68 -7.73 -17.29
C HIS A 485 -39.89 -8.06 -16.41
N ASP A 486 -40.22 -9.33 -16.24
CA ASP A 486 -41.30 -9.77 -15.34
C ASP A 486 -41.08 -9.34 -13.89
N LYS A 487 -39.82 -9.38 -13.44
CA LYS A 487 -39.46 -9.03 -12.05
C LYS A 487 -39.55 -7.54 -11.74
N LEU A 488 -39.25 -6.68 -12.71
CA LEU A 488 -39.23 -5.23 -12.52
C LEU A 488 -40.54 -4.54 -12.89
N ASP A 489 -41.51 -5.29 -13.39
CA ASP A 489 -42.84 -4.80 -13.82
C ASP A 489 -42.77 -3.47 -14.60
N SER A 490 -41.82 -3.38 -15.56
CA SER A 490 -41.47 -2.12 -16.17
C SER A 490 -41.00 -2.29 -17.64
N ASP A 491 -41.83 -1.88 -18.59
CA ASP A 491 -41.47 -1.70 -20.01
C ASP A 491 -40.41 -0.59 -20.26
N ARG A 492 -39.86 -0.02 -19.19
CA ARG A 492 -39.00 1.17 -19.20
C ARG A 492 -37.52 0.89 -18.99
N ILE A 493 -37.19 -0.35 -18.65
CA ILE A 493 -35.80 -0.77 -18.45
C ILE A 493 -35.36 -1.51 -19.67
N VAL A 494 -34.34 -0.99 -20.34
CA VAL A 494 -33.78 -1.65 -21.52
C VAL A 494 -32.56 -2.42 -21.09
N ALA A 495 -32.64 -3.74 -21.14
CA ALA A 495 -31.49 -4.64 -21.08
C ALA A 495 -31.12 -5.03 -22.53
N ARG A 496 -29.82 -5.06 -22.83
CA ARG A 496 -29.28 -5.48 -24.13
C ARG A 496 -28.34 -6.63 -23.93
N TYR A 497 -28.35 -7.59 -24.85
CA TYR A 497 -27.61 -8.82 -24.73
C TYR A 497 -26.78 -9.08 -25.96
N GLY A 498 -25.47 -9.10 -25.85
CA GLY A 498 -24.53 -9.51 -26.88
C GLY A 498 -24.04 -10.93 -26.62
N ILE A 499 -24.21 -11.84 -27.57
CA ILE A 499 -23.84 -13.25 -27.43
C ILE A 499 -22.68 -13.56 -28.36
N THR A 500 -21.65 -14.26 -27.87
CA THR A 500 -20.55 -14.74 -28.68
C THR A 500 -20.09 -16.11 -28.23
N ALA A 501 -19.47 -16.85 -29.12
CA ALA A 501 -18.83 -18.12 -28.83
C ALA A 501 -17.31 -18.01 -28.91
N PHE A 502 -16.64 -18.84 -28.13
CA PHE A 502 -15.20 -18.99 -28.13
C PHE A 502 -14.70 -19.67 -29.41
N ALA A 503 -13.65 -19.13 -30.02
CA ALA A 503 -12.85 -19.75 -31.05
C ALA A 503 -11.47 -20.14 -30.51
N GLU A 504 -10.84 -21.19 -31.08
CA GLU A 504 -9.54 -21.69 -30.58
C GLU A 504 -8.42 -20.64 -30.57
N SER A 505 -8.53 -19.61 -31.42
CA SER A 505 -7.57 -18.50 -31.53
C SER A 505 -7.81 -17.38 -30.50
N ASP A 506 -8.94 -17.39 -29.77
CA ASP A 506 -9.31 -16.28 -28.91
C ASP A 506 -8.42 -16.15 -27.67
N THR A 507 -8.03 -14.92 -27.37
CA THR A 507 -7.42 -14.49 -26.12
C THR A 507 -8.48 -13.87 -25.21
N ASN A 508 -8.15 -13.54 -23.96
CA ASN A 508 -9.05 -12.80 -23.08
C ASN A 508 -9.49 -11.48 -23.73
N GLU A 509 -8.55 -10.78 -24.36
CA GLU A 509 -8.79 -9.48 -24.99
C GLU A 509 -9.70 -9.62 -26.23
N SER A 510 -9.42 -10.60 -27.11
CA SER A 510 -10.25 -10.82 -28.31
C SER A 510 -11.67 -11.28 -27.95
N MET A 511 -11.82 -12.09 -26.90
CA MET A 511 -13.14 -12.50 -26.42
C MET A 511 -13.94 -11.33 -25.83
N GLN A 512 -13.28 -10.43 -25.11
CA GLN A 512 -13.93 -9.20 -24.62
C GLN A 512 -14.33 -8.29 -25.76
N GLU A 513 -13.48 -8.11 -26.76
CA GLU A 513 -13.78 -7.32 -27.95
C GLU A 513 -14.97 -7.87 -28.74
N LYS A 514 -15.04 -9.20 -28.91
CA LYS A 514 -16.21 -9.86 -29.54
C LYS A 514 -17.49 -9.62 -28.75
N MET A 515 -17.46 -9.75 -27.42
CA MET A 515 -18.62 -9.48 -26.57
C MET A 515 -19.10 -8.02 -26.70
N GLU A 516 -18.16 -7.07 -26.69
CA GLU A 516 -18.49 -5.65 -26.88
C GLU A 516 -19.05 -5.36 -28.27
N ASN A 517 -18.53 -5.98 -29.34
CA ASN A 517 -18.99 -5.82 -30.68
C ASN A 517 -20.41 -6.39 -30.87
N ALA A 518 -20.68 -7.57 -30.29
CA ALA A 518 -22.03 -8.13 -30.26
C ALA A 518 -23.03 -7.16 -29.60
N LEU A 519 -22.62 -6.57 -28.46
CA LEU A 519 -23.47 -5.62 -27.75
C LEU A 519 -23.63 -4.30 -28.49
N LYS A 520 -22.60 -3.78 -29.17
CA LYS A 520 -22.70 -2.56 -30.02
C LYS A 520 -23.72 -2.72 -31.13
N ARG A 521 -23.84 -3.88 -31.75
CA ARG A 521 -24.84 -4.14 -32.82
C ARG A 521 -26.27 -4.01 -32.32
N THR A 522 -26.57 -4.36 -31.07
CA THR A 522 -27.92 -4.17 -30.50
C THR A 522 -28.34 -2.71 -30.41
N ARG A 523 -27.40 -1.76 -30.45
CA ARG A 523 -27.67 -0.32 -30.39
C ARG A 523 -28.16 0.26 -31.74
N PHE A 524 -27.81 -0.40 -32.83
CA PHE A 524 -28.09 0.10 -34.19
C PHE A 524 -29.33 -0.53 -34.83
N GLU A 525 -29.74 -1.70 -34.35
CA GLU A 525 -30.94 -2.39 -34.88
C GLU A 525 -32.12 -2.16 -33.95
N SER A 526 -33.00 -1.24 -34.32
CA SER A 526 -34.23 -0.95 -33.59
C SER A 526 -35.18 -2.15 -33.62
N GLY A 527 -35.37 -2.81 -32.48
CA GLY A 527 -36.38 -3.86 -32.29
C GLY A 527 -35.87 -5.20 -31.76
N HIS A 528 -34.58 -5.41 -31.63
CA HIS A 528 -34.02 -6.65 -31.04
C HIS A 528 -33.02 -6.35 -29.91
N ASN A 529 -33.35 -6.78 -28.70
CA ASN A 529 -32.48 -6.60 -27.55
C ASN A 529 -31.34 -7.63 -27.46
N ILE A 530 -31.34 -8.65 -28.33
CA ILE A 530 -30.40 -9.76 -28.32
C ILE A 530 -29.72 -9.88 -29.69
N GLN A 531 -28.39 -9.89 -29.73
CA GLN A 531 -27.59 -10.05 -30.96
C GLN A 531 -26.46 -11.05 -30.78
N ILE A 532 -26.10 -11.74 -31.87
CA ILE A 532 -25.02 -12.74 -31.88
C ILE A 532 -23.85 -12.21 -32.71
N GLU A 533 -22.63 -12.39 -32.21
CA GLU A 533 -21.36 -12.25 -32.92
C GLU A 533 -20.73 -13.65 -33.07
N ILE A 534 -20.43 -14.05 -34.32
CA ILE A 534 -19.82 -15.37 -34.62
C ILE A 534 -18.31 -15.23 -34.72
#